data_f23ca7be152dded59f74d65e314afda9
#
_entry.id   f23ca7be152dded59f74d65e314afda9
#
_cell.length_a   1.000
_cell.length_b   1.000
_cell.length_c   1.000
_cell.angle_alpha   90.00
_cell.angle_beta   90.00
_cell.angle_gamma   90.00
#
_symmetry.space_group_name_H-M   'P 1'
#
loop_
_entity.id
_entity.type
_entity.pdbx_description
1 polymer ?
#
loop_
_entity_poly.entity_id
_entity_poly.type
_entity_poly.pdbx_seq_one_letter_code
_entity_poly.pdbx_strand_id
1 'polypeptide(L)'
;MIARLTLRLGLRVTVNIPGKYVLLIVAFIAYSTMASSQRPTETTQALQPEAAQILALANQARVAAGAPPLQWDGSLAVAARKHCLRMAGEGPLSHRYPGELDLAERAGQAGALFSLIEENIAIGPTPSDIHEQWMYSSGHRTNLLNPAVDRVGIAVVASRGVLYATADYSRGVQSLNPAEVEARVTALIRPRGLTILRDPQVARDACLMDRGIPASAGDSRPIFIMRWQDTELSQLPGSLSAQIATGRYHKAAVGSCTSTGTQGTFTAYRIAVLLY
;
A
#
# COMPACT_ATOMS: atom_id res chain seq x y z
N MET A 1 49.16 -38.07 -4.46
CA MET A 1 48.84 -36.96 -5.37
C MET A 1 48.02 -35.94 -4.58
N ILE A 2 48.56 -34.75 -4.29
CA ILE A 2 47.94 -33.72 -3.44
C ILE A 2 47.31 -32.68 -4.36
N ALA A 3 45.99 -32.54 -4.33
CA ALA A 3 45.28 -31.51 -5.10
C ALA A 3 45.14 -30.23 -4.26
N ARG A 4 45.57 -29.10 -4.81
CA ARG A 4 45.36 -27.75 -4.19
C ARG A 4 44.14 -27.10 -4.80
N LEU A 5 43.14 -26.81 -3.98
CA LEU A 5 41.95 -26.03 -4.35
C LEU A 5 42.04 -24.63 -3.72
N THR A 6 41.98 -23.59 -4.54
CA THR A 6 42.03 -22.19 -4.06
C THR A 6 40.66 -21.56 -4.24
N LEU A 7 39.97 -21.26 -3.15
CA LEU A 7 38.70 -20.52 -3.15
C LEU A 7 39.01 -19.05 -2.93
N ARG A 8 38.60 -18.16 -3.86
CA ARG A 8 38.71 -16.70 -3.70
C ARG A 8 37.43 -16.16 -3.03
N LEU A 9 37.44 -16.09 -1.73
CA LEU A 9 36.50 -15.31 -0.93
C LEU A 9 37.35 -14.56 0.11
N GLY A 10 37.86 -13.38 -0.22
CA GLY A 10 38.44 -12.39 0.72
C GLY A 10 39.40 -12.87 1.83
N LEU A 11 39.49 -14.15 2.13
CA LEU A 11 40.38 -14.81 3.09
C LEU A 11 41.04 -16.00 2.42
N ARG A 12 42.37 -16.03 2.40
CA ARG A 12 43.13 -17.18 1.89
C ARG A 12 43.20 -18.27 2.99
N VAL A 13 42.31 -19.25 2.91
CA VAL A 13 42.40 -20.45 3.73
C VAL A 13 42.90 -21.61 2.88
N THR A 14 44.05 -22.19 3.24
CA THR A 14 44.61 -23.36 2.59
C THR A 14 44.29 -24.60 3.43
N VAL A 15 43.42 -25.47 2.93
CA VAL A 15 43.05 -26.71 3.61
C VAL A 15 43.71 -27.88 2.90
N ASN A 16 44.48 -28.71 3.60
CA ASN A 16 45.16 -29.90 3.12
C ASN A 16 44.24 -31.12 3.31
N ILE A 17 43.69 -31.69 2.24
CA ILE A 17 42.75 -32.81 2.31
C ILE A 17 43.38 -34.06 1.66
N PRO A 18 43.41 -35.23 2.33
CA PRO A 18 43.87 -36.47 1.74
C PRO A 18 42.96 -36.92 0.59
N GLY A 19 43.57 -37.37 -0.54
CA GLY A 19 42.92 -37.57 -1.85
C GLY A 19 41.66 -38.46 -1.92
N LYS A 20 41.35 -39.23 -0.89
CA LYS A 20 40.18 -40.14 -0.85
C LYS A 20 38.84 -39.47 -0.43
N TYR A 21 38.85 -38.19 -0.07
CA TYR A 21 37.66 -37.47 0.33
C TYR A 21 37.25 -36.29 -0.61
N VAL A 22 38.01 -36.13 -1.72
CA VAL A 22 37.78 -35.01 -2.66
C VAL A 22 36.45 -35.12 -3.39
N LEU A 23 35.98 -36.34 -3.68
CA LEU A 23 34.71 -36.55 -4.40
C LEU A 23 33.44 -36.23 -3.57
N LEU A 24 33.50 -36.41 -2.24
CA LEU A 24 32.34 -36.13 -1.36
C LEU A 24 32.16 -34.65 -1.06
N ILE A 25 33.24 -33.86 -1.06
CA ILE A 25 33.15 -32.39 -0.76
C ILE A 25 32.65 -31.60 -1.96
N VAL A 26 32.98 -32.03 -3.20
CA VAL A 26 32.50 -31.38 -4.42
C VAL A 26 30.98 -31.53 -4.59
N ALA A 27 30.40 -32.67 -4.19
CA ALA A 27 28.97 -32.90 -4.23
C ALA A 27 28.20 -32.02 -3.20
N PHE A 28 28.80 -31.74 -2.03
CA PHE A 28 28.15 -30.90 -0.99
C PHE A 28 28.18 -29.39 -1.29
N ILE A 29 29.23 -28.91 -1.98
CA ILE A 29 29.38 -27.49 -2.36
C ILE A 29 28.47 -27.15 -3.54
N ALA A 30 28.21 -28.09 -4.46
CA ALA A 30 27.29 -27.89 -5.58
C ALA A 30 25.80 -27.81 -5.17
N TYR A 31 25.42 -28.37 -4.00
CA TYR A 31 24.03 -28.33 -3.52
C TYR A 31 23.71 -27.06 -2.71
N SER A 32 24.71 -26.31 -2.26
CA SER A 32 24.51 -25.11 -1.42
C SER A 32 24.35 -23.79 -2.20
N THR A 33 24.46 -23.81 -3.53
CA THR A 33 24.37 -22.57 -4.34
C THR A 33 23.06 -22.40 -5.11
N MET A 34 22.08 -23.27 -4.90
CA MET A 34 20.73 -23.15 -5.48
C MET A 34 19.66 -22.83 -4.44
N ALA A 35 19.99 -22.13 -3.37
CA ALA A 35 19.01 -21.34 -2.63
C ALA A 35 18.79 -20.04 -3.41
N SER A 36 18.11 -20.16 -4.55
CA SER A 36 17.53 -19.02 -5.24
C SER A 36 16.61 -18.35 -4.24
N SER A 37 16.97 -17.15 -3.80
CA SER A 37 16.08 -16.22 -3.11
C SER A 37 14.90 -15.94 -4.05
N GLN A 38 13.90 -16.81 -4.03
CA GLN A 38 12.60 -16.47 -4.55
C GLN A 38 12.08 -15.38 -3.64
N ARG A 39 12.20 -14.12 -4.08
CA ARG A 39 11.27 -13.08 -3.62
C ARG A 39 9.88 -13.69 -3.72
N PRO A 40 9.00 -13.49 -2.72
CA PRO A 40 7.61 -13.82 -2.90
C PRO A 40 7.18 -13.11 -4.19
N THR A 41 6.88 -13.88 -5.23
CA THR A 41 6.19 -13.34 -6.39
C THR A 41 4.91 -12.77 -5.83
N GLU A 42 4.74 -11.44 -5.87
CA GLU A 42 3.43 -10.82 -5.79
C GLU A 42 2.53 -11.65 -6.71
N THR A 43 1.62 -12.38 -6.10
CA THR A 43 0.63 -13.14 -6.85
C THR A 43 -0.35 -12.09 -7.38
N THR A 44 0.05 -11.42 -8.44
CA THR A 44 -0.86 -10.57 -9.22
C THR A 44 -1.90 -11.52 -9.78
N GLN A 45 -3.04 -11.59 -9.14
CA GLN A 45 -4.14 -12.42 -9.60
C GLN A 45 -4.55 -11.90 -10.98
N ALA A 46 -4.39 -12.73 -12.01
CA ALA A 46 -4.82 -12.40 -13.35
C ALA A 46 -6.32 -12.05 -13.32
N LEU A 47 -6.68 -10.98 -14.01
CA LEU A 47 -8.06 -10.53 -14.13
C LEU A 47 -8.90 -11.63 -14.80
N GLN A 48 -9.85 -12.19 -14.06
CA GLN A 48 -10.74 -13.22 -14.58
C GLN A 48 -11.67 -12.64 -15.65
N PRO A 49 -12.08 -13.41 -16.70
CA PRO A 49 -12.95 -12.91 -17.76
C PRO A 49 -14.24 -12.26 -17.25
N GLU A 50 -14.91 -12.87 -16.26
CA GLU A 50 -16.13 -12.36 -15.65
C GLU A 50 -15.89 -11.05 -14.90
N ALA A 51 -14.79 -10.95 -14.14
CA ALA A 51 -14.40 -9.75 -13.46
C ALA A 51 -14.02 -8.63 -14.45
N ALA A 52 -13.36 -8.96 -15.56
CA ALA A 52 -13.04 -8.03 -16.64
C ALA A 52 -14.31 -7.46 -17.28
N GLN A 53 -15.33 -8.29 -17.52
CA GLN A 53 -16.61 -7.85 -18.06
C GLN A 53 -17.34 -6.91 -17.08
N ILE A 54 -17.38 -7.23 -15.79
CA ILE A 54 -18.00 -6.36 -14.76
C ILE A 54 -17.24 -5.02 -14.71
N LEU A 55 -15.90 -5.02 -14.73
CA LEU A 55 -15.09 -3.81 -14.71
C LEU A 55 -15.36 -2.93 -15.94
N ALA A 56 -15.48 -3.54 -17.12
CA ALA A 56 -15.79 -2.81 -18.34
C ALA A 56 -17.17 -2.13 -18.28
N LEU A 57 -18.19 -2.85 -17.82
CA LEU A 57 -19.54 -2.32 -17.62
C LEU A 57 -19.58 -1.20 -16.57
N ALA A 58 -18.88 -1.41 -15.41
CA ALA A 58 -18.77 -0.40 -14.38
C ALA A 58 -18.10 0.88 -14.90
N ASN A 59 -17.01 0.76 -15.64
CA ASN A 59 -16.32 1.92 -16.21
C ASN A 59 -17.14 2.63 -17.29
N GLN A 60 -17.91 1.90 -18.09
CA GLN A 60 -18.86 2.49 -19.03
C GLN A 60 -19.93 3.31 -18.28
N ALA A 61 -20.53 2.76 -17.23
CA ALA A 61 -21.53 3.45 -16.43
C ALA A 61 -20.95 4.69 -15.73
N ARG A 62 -19.71 4.60 -15.20
CA ARG A 62 -19.02 5.73 -14.57
C ARG A 62 -18.76 6.86 -15.56
N VAL A 63 -18.22 6.56 -16.73
CA VAL A 63 -18.00 7.58 -17.79
C VAL A 63 -19.31 8.25 -18.17
N ALA A 64 -20.39 7.48 -18.33
CA ALA A 64 -21.72 8.03 -18.63
C ALA A 64 -22.25 8.94 -17.52
N ALA A 65 -21.86 8.69 -16.27
CA ALA A 65 -22.22 9.50 -15.10
C ALA A 65 -21.23 10.66 -14.82
N GLY A 66 -20.17 10.83 -15.64
CA GLY A 66 -19.15 11.87 -15.45
C GLY A 66 -18.10 11.53 -14.38
N ALA A 67 -18.05 10.31 -13.89
CA ALA A 67 -17.03 9.85 -12.97
C ALA A 67 -15.82 9.26 -13.70
N PRO A 68 -14.57 9.44 -13.20
CA PRO A 68 -13.39 8.82 -13.79
C PRO A 68 -13.47 7.29 -13.78
N PRO A 69 -12.90 6.60 -14.79
CA PRO A 69 -12.85 5.14 -14.80
C PRO A 69 -11.98 4.60 -13.66
N LEU A 70 -12.37 3.44 -13.13
CA LEU A 70 -11.63 2.70 -12.10
C LEU A 70 -10.42 2.00 -12.71
N GLN A 71 -9.32 1.98 -11.97
CA GLN A 71 -8.14 1.19 -12.27
C GLN A 71 -8.18 -0.11 -11.47
N TRP A 72 -7.71 -1.21 -12.09
CA TRP A 72 -7.59 -2.49 -11.41
C TRP A 72 -6.54 -2.44 -10.30
N ASP A 73 -6.89 -3.00 -9.14
CA ASP A 73 -5.98 -3.19 -8.00
C ASP A 73 -5.92 -4.67 -7.63
N GLY A 74 -4.75 -5.28 -7.79
CA GLY A 74 -4.55 -6.71 -7.51
C GLY A 74 -4.69 -7.08 -6.05
N SER A 75 -4.36 -6.18 -5.12
CA SER A 75 -4.49 -6.40 -3.68
C SER A 75 -5.97 -6.39 -3.27
N LEU A 76 -6.75 -5.45 -3.77
CA LEU A 76 -8.21 -5.46 -3.60
C LEU A 76 -8.83 -6.72 -4.19
N ALA A 77 -8.37 -7.16 -5.37
CA ALA A 77 -8.87 -8.40 -5.99
C ALA A 77 -8.59 -9.65 -5.15
N VAL A 78 -7.45 -9.71 -4.46
CA VAL A 78 -7.14 -10.78 -3.49
C VAL A 78 -8.09 -10.74 -2.30
N ALA A 79 -8.37 -9.56 -1.75
CA ALA A 79 -9.32 -9.38 -0.66
C ALA A 79 -10.75 -9.78 -1.07
N ALA A 80 -11.22 -9.22 -2.19
CA ALA A 80 -12.52 -9.55 -2.80
C ALA A 80 -12.67 -11.06 -3.05
N ARG A 81 -11.60 -11.72 -3.54
CA ARG A 81 -11.64 -13.16 -3.79
C ARG A 81 -11.81 -13.99 -2.52
N LYS A 82 -11.13 -13.66 -1.44
CA LYS A 82 -11.29 -14.36 -0.14
C LYS A 82 -12.73 -14.27 0.32
N HIS A 83 -13.32 -13.09 0.28
CA HIS A 83 -14.70 -12.86 0.68
C HIS A 83 -15.68 -13.56 -0.26
N CYS A 84 -15.51 -13.44 -1.57
CA CYS A 84 -16.36 -14.07 -2.58
C CYS A 84 -16.37 -15.61 -2.46
N LEU A 85 -15.22 -16.24 -2.20
CA LEU A 85 -15.13 -17.67 -1.93
C LEU A 85 -15.90 -18.06 -0.67
N ARG A 86 -15.85 -17.23 0.36
CA ARG A 86 -16.61 -17.47 1.59
C ARG A 86 -18.11 -17.36 1.35
N MET A 87 -18.59 -16.32 0.64
CA MET A 87 -19.98 -16.19 0.23
C MET A 87 -20.47 -17.42 -0.55
N ALA A 88 -19.68 -17.87 -1.52
CA ALA A 88 -20.02 -19.05 -2.33
C ALA A 88 -20.11 -20.34 -1.50
N GLY A 89 -19.37 -20.44 -0.40
CA GLY A 89 -19.42 -21.55 0.55
C GLY A 89 -20.59 -21.46 1.52
N GLU A 90 -20.79 -20.32 2.16
CA GLU A 90 -21.82 -20.07 3.18
C GLU A 90 -23.23 -19.99 2.56
N GLY A 91 -23.37 -19.37 1.39
CA GLY A 91 -24.62 -19.29 0.62
C GLY A 91 -25.35 -17.95 0.70
N PRO A 92 -25.80 -17.45 1.85
CA PRO A 92 -26.44 -16.14 1.96
C PRO A 92 -25.45 -14.99 1.67
N LEU A 93 -25.93 -13.92 1.03
CA LEU A 93 -25.15 -12.70 0.86
C LEU A 93 -24.92 -12.02 2.21
N SER A 94 -23.69 -11.67 2.48
CA SER A 94 -23.29 -10.90 3.67
C SER A 94 -21.99 -10.16 3.38
N HIS A 95 -21.89 -8.92 3.83
CA HIS A 95 -20.63 -8.14 3.78
C HIS A 95 -19.57 -8.62 4.79
N ARG A 96 -19.98 -9.40 5.77
CA ARG A 96 -19.09 -9.98 6.79
C ARG A 96 -19.73 -11.23 7.41
N TYR A 97 -18.99 -12.31 7.50
CA TYR A 97 -19.39 -13.51 8.21
C TYR A 97 -18.76 -13.57 9.60
N PRO A 98 -19.33 -14.35 10.54
CA PRO A 98 -18.75 -14.54 11.87
C PRO A 98 -17.28 -14.99 11.80
N GLY A 99 -16.40 -14.30 12.52
CA GLY A 99 -14.95 -14.57 12.52
C GLY A 99 -14.20 -14.12 11.27
N GLU A 100 -14.84 -13.44 10.33
CA GLU A 100 -14.20 -12.78 9.21
C GLU A 100 -13.73 -11.38 9.61
N LEU A 101 -12.60 -10.96 9.04
CA LEU A 101 -12.13 -9.58 9.13
C LEU A 101 -13.13 -8.63 8.44
N ASP A 102 -13.18 -7.39 8.86
CA ASP A 102 -13.96 -6.39 8.12
C ASP A 102 -13.30 -6.04 6.77
N LEU A 103 -14.00 -5.26 5.95
CA LEU A 103 -13.56 -4.90 4.61
C LEU A 103 -12.18 -4.21 4.61
N ALA A 104 -11.96 -3.25 5.50
CA ALA A 104 -10.70 -2.51 5.55
C ALA A 104 -9.54 -3.41 6.00
N GLU A 105 -9.79 -4.27 6.99
CA GLU A 105 -8.81 -5.25 7.46
C GLU A 105 -8.48 -6.30 6.37
N ARG A 106 -9.48 -6.80 5.63
CA ARG A 106 -9.26 -7.73 4.51
C ARG A 106 -8.39 -7.11 3.42
N ALA A 107 -8.73 -5.88 3.01
CA ALA A 107 -8.01 -5.15 1.98
C ALA A 107 -6.57 -4.82 2.42
N GLY A 108 -6.39 -4.31 3.63
CA GLY A 108 -5.07 -4.00 4.18
C GLY A 108 -4.17 -5.24 4.34
N GLN A 109 -4.73 -6.38 4.82
CA GLN A 109 -3.98 -7.64 4.88
C GLN A 109 -3.57 -8.17 3.49
N ALA A 110 -4.36 -7.86 2.45
CA ALA A 110 -4.00 -8.18 1.07
C ALA A 110 -2.96 -7.22 0.48
N GLY A 111 -2.56 -6.17 1.21
CA GLY A 111 -1.56 -5.19 0.80
C GLY A 111 -2.13 -3.97 0.07
N ALA A 112 -3.45 -3.77 0.05
CA ALA A 112 -4.05 -2.56 -0.51
C ALA A 112 -3.72 -1.34 0.36
N LEU A 113 -3.39 -0.22 -0.29
CA LEU A 113 -3.13 1.07 0.35
C LEU A 113 -4.23 2.04 -0.06
N PHE A 114 -5.04 2.48 0.90
CA PHE A 114 -6.25 3.26 0.61
C PHE A 114 -6.61 4.26 1.73
N SER A 115 -7.35 5.30 1.36
CA SER A 115 -7.92 6.30 2.28
C SER A 115 -9.45 6.23 2.37
N LEU A 116 -10.09 5.52 1.43
CA LEU A 116 -11.52 5.23 1.38
C LEU A 116 -11.68 3.81 0.86
N ILE A 117 -12.66 3.05 1.37
CA ILE A 117 -12.99 1.73 0.85
C ILE A 117 -14.49 1.47 0.94
N GLU A 118 -15.05 0.84 -0.09
CA GLU A 118 -16.47 0.49 -0.25
C GLU A 118 -16.59 -0.88 -0.90
N GLU A 119 -17.70 -1.57 -0.70
CA GLU A 119 -17.91 -2.92 -1.23
C GLU A 119 -19.30 -3.07 -1.86
N ASN A 120 -19.37 -3.74 -3.00
CA ASN A 120 -20.59 -4.28 -3.58
C ASN A 120 -20.49 -5.80 -3.66
N ILE A 121 -21.55 -6.47 -3.27
CA ILE A 121 -21.70 -7.92 -3.40
C ILE A 121 -23.00 -8.26 -4.16
N ALA A 122 -23.01 -9.36 -4.89
CA ALA A 122 -24.21 -9.86 -5.58
C ALA A 122 -24.13 -11.35 -5.90
N ILE A 123 -25.28 -11.92 -6.21
CA ILE A 123 -25.44 -13.23 -6.84
C ILE A 123 -26.24 -13.03 -8.12
N GLY A 124 -25.80 -13.61 -9.22
CA GLY A 124 -26.52 -13.51 -10.51
C GLY A 124 -26.09 -14.60 -11.48
N PRO A 125 -26.86 -14.82 -12.54
CA PRO A 125 -26.53 -15.82 -13.56
C PRO A 125 -25.37 -15.41 -14.45
N THR A 126 -25.21 -14.10 -14.72
CA THR A 126 -24.15 -13.56 -15.58
C THR A 126 -23.51 -12.29 -14.98
N PRO A 127 -22.31 -11.90 -15.45
CA PRO A 127 -21.70 -10.64 -15.08
C PRO A 127 -22.56 -9.41 -15.38
N SER A 128 -23.32 -9.43 -16.48
CA SER A 128 -24.25 -8.34 -16.84
C SER A 128 -25.38 -8.20 -15.84
N ASP A 129 -26.01 -9.30 -15.45
CA ASP A 129 -27.09 -9.28 -14.45
C ASP A 129 -26.58 -8.78 -13.08
N ILE A 130 -25.36 -9.14 -12.68
CA ILE A 130 -24.72 -8.65 -11.46
C ILE A 130 -24.52 -7.13 -11.55
N HIS A 131 -23.97 -6.62 -12.65
CA HIS A 131 -23.80 -5.20 -12.86
C HIS A 131 -25.14 -4.45 -12.86
N GLU A 132 -26.17 -4.98 -13.53
CA GLU A 132 -27.51 -4.40 -13.54
C GLU A 132 -28.11 -4.34 -12.13
N GLN A 133 -28.02 -5.41 -11.33
CA GLN A 133 -28.46 -5.41 -9.93
C GLN A 133 -27.80 -4.30 -9.13
N TRP A 134 -26.47 -4.09 -9.30
CA TRP A 134 -25.77 -2.99 -8.64
C TRP A 134 -26.26 -1.63 -9.12
N MET A 135 -26.56 -1.45 -10.39
CA MET A 135 -27.08 -0.19 -10.94
C MET A 135 -28.52 0.10 -10.52
N TYR A 136 -29.36 -0.92 -10.30
CA TYR A 136 -30.74 -0.76 -9.78
C TYR A 136 -30.80 -0.51 -8.28
N SER A 137 -29.85 -1.00 -7.48
CA SER A 137 -29.77 -0.77 -6.05
C SER A 137 -29.15 0.61 -5.78
N SER A 138 -29.85 1.48 -5.06
CA SER A 138 -29.35 2.85 -4.77
C SER A 138 -28.01 2.84 -4.02
N GLY A 139 -27.84 1.93 -3.04
CA GLY A 139 -26.60 1.80 -2.27
C GLY A 139 -25.45 1.33 -3.14
N HIS A 140 -25.62 0.21 -3.86
CA HIS A 140 -24.58 -0.32 -4.73
C HIS A 140 -24.22 0.63 -5.86
N ARG A 141 -25.20 1.32 -6.45
CA ARG A 141 -24.97 2.33 -7.47
C ARG A 141 -24.17 3.52 -6.94
N THR A 142 -24.44 3.94 -5.71
CA THR A 142 -23.67 5.02 -5.06
C THR A 142 -22.20 4.64 -4.96
N ASN A 143 -21.87 3.43 -4.48
CA ASN A 143 -20.49 2.95 -4.41
C ASN A 143 -19.85 2.86 -5.80
N LEU A 144 -20.53 2.22 -6.77
CA LEU A 144 -20.02 2.03 -8.12
C LEU A 144 -19.73 3.35 -8.83
N LEU A 145 -20.59 4.38 -8.65
CA LEU A 145 -20.46 5.69 -9.32
C LEU A 145 -19.75 6.75 -8.47
N ASN A 146 -19.29 6.41 -7.24
CA ASN A 146 -18.59 7.36 -6.37
C ASN A 146 -17.34 7.94 -7.07
N PRO A 147 -17.29 9.25 -7.34
CA PRO A 147 -16.13 9.87 -8.00
C PRO A 147 -14.90 9.92 -7.11
N ALA A 148 -15.05 9.70 -5.80
CA ALA A 148 -13.95 9.69 -4.84
C ALA A 148 -13.13 8.39 -4.85
N VAL A 149 -13.62 7.29 -5.46
CA VAL A 149 -12.85 6.05 -5.62
C VAL A 149 -12.23 5.99 -7.01
N ASP A 150 -11.00 5.48 -7.09
CA ASP A 150 -10.21 5.37 -8.33
C ASP A 150 -9.65 3.96 -8.58
N ARG A 151 -9.81 3.05 -7.62
CA ARG A 151 -9.33 1.65 -7.67
C ARG A 151 -10.47 0.69 -7.47
N VAL A 152 -10.33 -0.52 -8.04
CA VAL A 152 -11.25 -1.62 -7.78
C VAL A 152 -10.54 -2.98 -7.90
N GLY A 153 -10.90 -3.89 -7.00
CA GLY A 153 -10.63 -5.31 -7.12
C GLY A 153 -11.94 -6.08 -7.21
N ILE A 154 -12.12 -6.89 -8.25
CA ILE A 154 -13.34 -7.67 -8.45
C ILE A 154 -13.00 -9.16 -8.44
N ALA A 155 -13.82 -9.95 -7.76
CA ALA A 155 -13.77 -11.40 -7.79
C ALA A 155 -15.13 -11.97 -8.16
N VAL A 156 -15.10 -13.02 -8.96
CA VAL A 156 -16.28 -13.80 -9.32
C VAL A 156 -16.01 -15.27 -9.05
N VAL A 157 -16.93 -15.94 -8.38
CA VAL A 157 -16.87 -17.36 -8.05
C VAL A 157 -18.16 -18.04 -8.49
N ALA A 158 -18.07 -19.01 -9.39
CA ALA A 158 -19.20 -19.83 -9.77
C ALA A 158 -19.45 -20.92 -8.70
N SER A 159 -20.67 -20.99 -8.20
CA SER A 159 -21.10 -22.00 -7.24
C SER A 159 -22.60 -22.27 -7.40
N ARG A 160 -23.00 -23.54 -7.30
CA ARG A 160 -24.42 -23.94 -7.35
C ARG A 160 -25.21 -23.40 -8.58
N GLY A 161 -24.52 -23.28 -9.73
CA GLY A 161 -25.15 -22.82 -10.97
C GLY A 161 -25.34 -21.29 -11.09
N VAL A 162 -24.81 -20.51 -10.17
CA VAL A 162 -24.84 -19.05 -10.18
C VAL A 162 -23.45 -18.47 -9.95
N LEU A 163 -23.27 -17.19 -10.25
CA LEU A 163 -22.06 -16.41 -9.96
C LEU A 163 -22.26 -15.63 -8.66
N TYR A 164 -21.30 -15.73 -7.76
CA TYR A 164 -21.11 -14.84 -6.63
C TYR A 164 -20.09 -13.78 -7.04
N ALA A 165 -20.33 -12.53 -6.76
CA ALA A 165 -19.41 -11.45 -7.07
C ALA A 165 -19.19 -10.53 -5.87
N THR A 166 -17.95 -10.10 -5.72
CA THR A 166 -17.52 -9.05 -4.79
C THR A 166 -16.71 -8.02 -5.57
N ALA A 167 -17.00 -6.74 -5.37
CA ALA A 167 -16.22 -5.63 -5.88
C ALA A 167 -15.84 -4.71 -4.72
N ASP A 168 -14.55 -4.64 -4.41
CA ASP A 168 -13.96 -3.75 -3.43
C ASP A 168 -13.45 -2.51 -4.14
N TYR A 169 -14.05 -1.35 -3.87
CA TYR A 169 -13.67 -0.05 -4.44
C TYR A 169 -12.84 0.72 -3.43
N SER A 170 -11.83 1.46 -3.88
CA SER A 170 -11.07 2.31 -2.98
C SER A 170 -10.58 3.60 -3.61
N ARG A 171 -10.26 4.58 -2.75
CA ARG A 171 -9.36 5.68 -3.10
C ARG A 171 -7.94 5.23 -2.77
N GLY A 172 -7.15 4.93 -3.79
CA GLY A 172 -5.79 4.44 -3.64
C GLY A 172 -4.84 5.48 -3.06
N VAL A 173 -3.94 5.05 -2.17
CA VAL A 173 -2.83 5.87 -1.66
C VAL A 173 -1.52 5.33 -2.25
N GLN A 174 -0.64 6.22 -2.71
CA GLN A 174 0.63 5.81 -3.27
C GLN A 174 1.54 5.20 -2.20
N SER A 175 2.29 4.16 -2.57
CA SER A 175 3.36 3.65 -1.71
C SER A 175 4.58 4.55 -1.85
N LEU A 176 4.82 5.41 -0.85
CA LEU A 176 5.98 6.30 -0.80
C LEU A 176 6.84 5.95 0.41
N ASN A 177 8.16 5.91 0.21
CA ASN A 177 9.08 5.83 1.33
C ASN A 177 9.22 7.21 2.03
N PRO A 178 9.77 7.26 3.27
CA PRO A 178 9.87 8.52 4.01
C PRO A 178 10.60 9.64 3.26
N ALA A 179 11.65 9.32 2.50
CA ALA A 179 12.40 10.32 1.75
C ALA A 179 11.59 10.92 0.59
N GLU A 180 10.74 10.12 -0.06
CA GLU A 180 9.83 10.58 -1.12
C GLU A 180 8.74 11.50 -0.54
N VAL A 181 8.18 11.16 0.62
CA VAL A 181 7.24 12.02 1.36
C VAL A 181 7.89 13.36 1.72
N GLU A 182 9.09 13.31 2.31
CA GLU A 182 9.88 14.49 2.69
C GLU A 182 10.18 15.37 1.48
N ALA A 183 10.56 14.78 0.35
CA ALA A 183 10.82 15.50 -0.88
C ALA A 183 9.59 16.24 -1.42
N ARG A 184 8.42 15.59 -1.42
CA ARG A 184 7.14 16.21 -1.85
C ARG A 184 6.75 17.38 -0.95
N VAL A 185 6.78 17.19 0.36
CA VAL A 185 6.47 18.29 1.32
C VAL A 185 7.48 19.42 1.20
N THR A 186 8.77 19.11 1.05
CA THR A 186 9.82 20.09 0.80
C THR A 186 9.55 20.92 -0.45
N ALA A 187 9.08 20.30 -1.54
CA ALA A 187 8.74 21.00 -2.78
C ALA A 187 7.60 22.01 -2.57
N LEU A 188 6.66 21.74 -1.67
CA LEU A 188 5.57 22.67 -1.31
C LEU A 188 6.07 23.85 -0.44
N ILE A 189 7.14 23.65 0.34
CA ILE A 189 7.70 24.67 1.23
C ILE A 189 8.69 25.61 0.51
N ARG A 190 9.51 25.09 -0.39
CA ARG A 190 10.58 25.85 -1.10
C ARG A 190 10.11 27.17 -1.73
N PRO A 191 8.97 27.23 -2.45
CA PRO A 191 8.51 28.48 -3.06
C PRO A 191 8.17 29.59 -2.06
N ARG A 192 8.13 29.26 -0.77
CA ARG A 192 7.75 30.17 0.32
C ARG A 192 8.96 30.86 0.99
N GLY A 193 10.16 30.73 0.41
CA GLY A 193 11.36 31.46 0.83
C GLY A 193 12.12 30.86 2.01
N LEU A 194 11.75 29.66 2.49
CA LEU A 194 12.45 29.00 3.60
C LEU A 194 13.64 28.16 3.09
N THR A 195 14.76 28.25 3.82
CA THR A 195 15.91 27.36 3.62
C THR A 195 15.62 26.00 4.25
N ILE A 196 15.67 24.93 3.43
CA ILE A 196 15.45 23.57 3.93
C ILE A 196 16.74 23.02 4.52
N LEU A 197 16.68 22.54 5.77
CA LEU A 197 17.79 21.86 6.43
C LEU A 197 18.06 20.53 5.74
N ARG A 198 19.34 20.19 5.53
CA ARG A 198 19.76 18.97 4.80
C ARG A 198 19.51 17.71 5.60
N ASP A 199 19.67 17.78 6.93
CA ASP A 199 19.47 16.64 7.81
C ASP A 199 18.00 16.60 8.29
N PRO A 200 17.20 15.58 7.92
CA PRO A 200 15.83 15.43 8.34
C PRO A 200 15.68 14.76 9.73
N GLN A 201 16.79 14.33 10.38
CA GLN A 201 16.70 13.44 11.53
C GLN A 201 15.86 14.02 12.67
N VAL A 202 16.10 15.29 13.05
CA VAL A 202 15.32 15.95 14.11
C VAL A 202 13.82 16.01 13.76
N ALA A 203 13.49 16.22 12.48
CA ALA A 203 12.09 16.24 12.04
C ALA A 203 11.48 14.83 12.00
N ARG A 204 12.27 13.80 11.65
CA ARG A 204 11.83 12.40 11.74
C ARG A 204 11.57 11.98 13.18
N ASP A 205 12.44 12.36 14.11
CA ASP A 205 12.24 12.11 15.54
C ASP A 205 11.00 12.84 16.05
N ALA A 206 10.80 14.09 15.63
CA ALA A 206 9.59 14.83 15.95
C ALA A 206 8.32 14.16 15.38
N CYS A 207 8.41 13.55 14.20
CA CYS A 207 7.30 12.82 13.58
C CYS A 207 6.86 11.60 14.42
N LEU A 208 7.80 10.91 15.07
CA LEU A 208 7.51 9.76 15.93
C LEU A 208 6.82 10.14 17.25
N MET A 209 6.87 11.43 17.62
CA MET A 209 6.28 11.94 18.86
C MET A 209 4.89 12.52 18.59
N ASP A 210 3.99 12.45 19.57
CA ASP A 210 2.69 13.12 19.48
C ASP A 210 2.79 14.61 19.83
N ARG A 211 3.73 15.00 20.69
CA ARG A 211 3.95 16.38 21.15
C ARG A 211 5.38 16.61 21.63
N GLY A 212 5.72 17.88 21.82
CA GLY A 212 7.02 18.30 22.37
C GLY A 212 8.12 18.43 21.32
N ILE A 213 9.33 18.74 21.79
CA ILE A 213 10.54 18.89 20.99
C ILE A 213 11.40 17.64 21.20
N PRO A 214 11.88 16.97 20.14
CA PRO A 214 12.74 15.80 20.30
C PRO A 214 14.08 16.17 20.94
N ALA A 215 14.62 15.26 21.76
CA ALA A 215 15.93 15.46 22.43
C ALA A 215 17.07 15.69 21.42
N SER A 216 16.96 15.11 20.22
CA SER A 216 17.91 15.30 19.12
C SER A 216 17.97 16.73 18.58
N ALA A 217 17.05 17.63 18.94
CA ALA A 217 17.10 19.02 18.57
C ALA A 217 18.28 19.78 19.24
N GLY A 218 18.78 19.29 20.38
CA GLY A 218 19.88 19.93 21.10
C GLY A 218 19.63 21.42 21.35
N ASP A 219 20.65 22.25 21.08
CA ASP A 219 20.57 23.70 21.23
C ASP A 219 19.81 24.38 20.06
N SER A 220 19.67 23.73 18.91
CA SER A 220 18.95 24.25 17.74
C SER A 220 17.46 23.94 17.83
N ARG A 221 16.76 24.56 18.78
CA ARG A 221 15.35 24.31 19.03
C ARG A 221 14.46 24.96 17.96
N PRO A 222 13.52 24.22 17.36
CA PRO A 222 12.52 24.81 16.50
C PRO A 222 11.60 25.75 17.30
N ILE A 223 11.19 26.83 16.67
CA ILE A 223 10.23 27.79 17.23
C ILE A 223 8.80 27.29 17.06
N PHE A 224 8.54 26.53 15.99
CA PHE A 224 7.24 25.94 15.70
C PHE A 224 7.41 24.51 15.18
N ILE A 225 6.56 23.60 15.62
CA ILE A 225 6.50 22.20 15.14
C ILE A 225 5.05 21.91 14.76
N MET A 226 4.86 21.44 13.55
CA MET A 226 3.58 20.89 13.11
C MET A 226 3.71 19.41 12.76
N ARG A 227 2.79 18.62 13.25
CA ARG A 227 2.61 17.21 12.92
C ARG A 227 1.22 17.00 12.37
N TRP A 228 1.13 16.21 11.30
CA TRP A 228 -0.18 15.84 10.75
C TRP A 228 -0.09 14.50 10.01
N GLN A 229 -1.24 14.00 9.64
CA GLN A 229 -1.39 12.87 8.73
C GLN A 229 -2.13 13.33 7.48
N ASP A 230 -1.72 12.81 6.33
CA ASP A 230 -2.36 13.11 5.04
C ASP A 230 -2.26 11.90 4.13
N THR A 231 -3.22 11.74 3.25
CA THR A 231 -3.24 10.71 2.20
C THR A 231 -2.77 11.26 0.85
N GLU A 232 -2.75 12.60 0.72
CA GLU A 232 -2.33 13.33 -0.46
C GLU A 232 -1.36 14.45 -0.08
N LEU A 233 -0.23 14.50 -0.78
CA LEU A 233 0.82 15.50 -0.56
C LEU A 233 0.76 16.60 -1.62
N SER A 234 -0.45 17.12 -1.89
CA SER A 234 -0.68 18.15 -2.90
C SER A 234 -0.65 19.58 -2.35
N GLN A 235 -0.85 19.75 -1.05
CA GLN A 235 -0.88 21.06 -0.39
C GLN A 235 -0.43 20.96 1.07
N LEU A 236 0.07 22.08 1.61
CA LEU A 236 0.37 22.17 3.04
C LEU A 236 -0.92 22.43 3.84
N PRO A 237 -1.00 21.95 5.09
CA PRO A 237 -2.08 22.37 6.00
C PRO A 237 -2.19 23.88 6.09
N GLY A 238 -3.43 24.38 6.14
CA GLY A 238 -3.70 25.83 6.20
C GLY A 238 -3.00 26.53 7.37
N SER A 239 -2.94 25.87 8.55
CA SER A 239 -2.25 26.39 9.73
C SER A 239 -0.73 26.48 9.53
N LEU A 240 -0.09 25.49 8.87
CA LEU A 240 1.33 25.56 8.54
C LEU A 240 1.60 26.68 7.52
N SER A 241 0.75 26.79 6.51
CA SER A 241 0.83 27.85 5.50
C SER A 241 0.72 29.25 6.13
N ALA A 242 -0.20 29.42 7.08
CA ALA A 242 -0.36 30.67 7.82
C ALA A 242 0.88 31.01 8.67
N GLN A 243 1.47 30.04 9.37
CA GLN A 243 2.70 30.25 10.14
C GLN A 243 3.86 30.66 9.25
N ILE A 244 4.07 29.99 8.12
CA ILE A 244 5.13 30.36 7.17
C ILE A 244 4.93 31.79 6.63
N ALA A 245 3.67 32.17 6.34
CA ALA A 245 3.34 33.50 5.80
C ALA A 245 3.61 34.65 6.78
N THR A 246 3.84 34.38 8.07
CA THR A 246 4.22 35.42 9.06
C THR A 246 5.60 36.02 8.80
N GLY A 247 6.46 35.38 8.00
CA GLY A 247 7.84 35.78 7.75
C GLY A 247 8.79 35.65 8.95
N ARG A 248 8.32 35.06 10.05
CA ARG A 248 9.11 34.90 11.29
C ARG A 248 10.17 33.80 11.22
N TYR A 249 10.04 32.91 10.26
CA TYR A 249 10.86 31.72 10.12
C TYR A 249 11.75 31.81 8.87
N HIS A 250 12.96 31.34 8.97
CA HIS A 250 13.94 31.38 7.86
C HIS A 250 14.40 30.00 7.40
N LYS A 251 14.21 28.98 8.25
CA LYS A 251 14.61 27.59 7.96
C LYS A 251 13.49 26.63 8.29
N ALA A 252 13.44 25.53 7.56
CA ALA A 252 12.52 24.42 7.83
C ALA A 252 13.24 23.07 7.77
N ALA A 253 12.87 22.15 8.63
CA ALA A 253 13.20 20.73 8.51
C ALA A 253 11.90 19.95 8.27
N VAL A 254 11.96 18.98 7.37
CA VAL A 254 10.82 18.10 7.03
C VAL A 254 11.21 16.67 7.35
N GLY A 255 10.39 15.96 8.11
CA GLY A 255 10.57 14.57 8.43
C GLY A 255 9.27 13.77 8.23
N SER A 256 9.41 12.56 7.74
CA SER A 256 8.33 11.58 7.66
C SER A 256 8.71 10.32 8.43
N CYS A 257 7.71 9.68 9.00
CA CYS A 257 7.86 8.43 9.73
C CYS A 257 6.74 7.47 9.34
N THR A 258 6.95 6.18 9.59
CA THR A 258 5.90 5.18 9.38
C THR A 258 4.73 5.51 10.30
N SER A 259 3.52 5.51 9.75
CA SER A 259 2.32 5.60 10.56
C SER A 259 2.32 4.40 11.52
N THR A 260 2.16 4.66 12.82
CA THR A 260 2.01 3.62 13.85
C THR A 260 0.60 2.99 13.83
N GLY A 261 -0.15 3.18 12.73
CA GLY A 261 -1.45 2.56 12.53
C GLY A 261 -1.34 1.04 12.45
N THR A 262 -2.28 0.33 13.04
CA THR A 262 -2.44 -1.12 12.92
C THR A 262 -2.39 -1.53 11.44
N GLN A 263 -1.55 -2.51 11.09
CA GLN A 263 -1.58 -3.13 9.77
C GLN A 263 -3.03 -3.55 9.45
N GLY A 264 -3.53 -3.17 8.29
CA GLY A 264 -4.88 -3.54 7.87
C GLY A 264 -5.93 -2.44 8.01
N THR A 265 -5.53 -1.18 8.15
CA THR A 265 -6.43 -0.03 8.19
C THR A 265 -6.05 1.04 7.16
N PHE A 266 -6.75 2.15 7.16
CA PHE A 266 -6.53 3.27 6.26
C PHE A 266 -5.07 3.74 6.22
N THR A 267 -4.57 3.99 5.03
CA THR A 267 -3.19 4.43 4.79
C THR A 267 -3.11 5.94 4.81
N ALA A 268 -2.16 6.49 5.57
CA ALA A 268 -1.82 7.90 5.56
C ALA A 268 -0.32 8.09 5.79
N TYR A 269 0.26 9.15 5.24
CA TYR A 269 1.61 9.58 5.55
C TYR A 269 1.59 10.36 6.88
N ARG A 270 2.53 10.06 7.77
CA ARG A 270 2.76 10.85 8.97
C ARG A 270 3.95 11.77 8.76
N ILE A 271 3.78 13.07 9.04
CA ILE A 271 4.73 14.11 8.67
C ILE A 271 4.94 15.05 9.85
N ALA A 272 6.17 15.54 10.01
CA ALA A 272 6.47 16.67 10.87
C ALA A 272 7.26 17.74 10.09
N VAL A 273 6.89 19.00 10.31
CA VAL A 273 7.64 20.18 9.83
C VAL A 273 8.02 21.02 11.03
N LEU A 274 9.32 21.33 11.09
CA LEU A 274 9.93 22.17 12.10
C LEU A 274 10.32 23.47 11.47
N LEU A 275 9.93 24.60 12.06
CA LEU A 275 10.29 25.95 11.61
C LEU A 275 11.21 26.64 12.62
N TYR A 276 12.26 27.31 12.10
CA TYR A 276 13.31 27.97 12.87
C TYR A 276 13.44 29.44 12.48
#